data_1b6fd1f29e1e95377d5d01bd8a9f883f
#
_entry.id   1b6fd1f29e1e95377d5d01bd8a9f883f
#
_cell.length_a   1.000
_cell.length_b   1.000
_cell.length_c   1.000
_cell.angle_alpha   90.00
_cell.angle_beta   90.00
_cell.angle_gamma   90.00
#
_symmetry.space_group_name_H-M   'P 1'
#
loop_
_entity.id
_entity.type
_entity.pdbx_description
1 polymer ?
#
loop_
_entity_poly.entity_id
_entity_poly.type
_entity_poly.pdbx_seq_one_letter_code
_entity_poly.pdbx_strand_id
1 'polypeptide(L)'
;MTEPTQPTPPSEPAPPVPTQPAQPASAWTPPEQTPGPAAGVEFADPGARLVAYVIDIVITVAIVIVLAIIGGLLAATVPILSVIPFLAIIIIPLIYFPYFWSREGSQNGQTPGMKQMGIRVVRDADGGPITIGPAILRLIGYWVSGALFYLGYIWIFIDKRRRGWHDLIAGTVVVKA
;
A
#
# COMPACT_ATOMS: atom_id res chain seq x y z
N MET A 1 31.02 73.25 51.72
CA MET A 1 31.98 72.11 51.84
C MET A 1 31.61 71.10 50.79
N THR A 2 32.29 71.12 49.68
CA THR A 2 32.09 70.16 48.55
C THR A 2 33.16 69.11 48.67
N GLU A 3 32.70 67.87 48.80
CA GLU A 3 33.54 66.68 48.92
C GLU A 3 34.15 66.34 47.55
N PRO A 4 35.42 66.03 47.43
CA PRO A 4 36.04 65.70 46.15
C PRO A 4 35.67 64.31 45.71
N THR A 5 35.08 64.23 44.50
CA THR A 5 34.74 62.93 43.79
C THR A 5 36.04 62.20 43.48
N GLN A 6 36.16 60.96 43.98
CA GLN A 6 37.28 60.09 43.63
C GLN A 6 37.10 59.55 42.16
N PRO A 7 38.19 59.50 41.39
CA PRO A 7 38.13 58.94 40.05
C PRO A 7 37.94 57.41 40.13
N THR A 8 36.97 56.92 39.35
CA THR A 8 36.71 55.46 39.17
C THR A 8 37.93 54.80 38.54
N PRO A 9 38.40 53.66 39.05
CA PRO A 9 39.50 52.91 38.43
C PRO A 9 39.11 52.40 37.05
N PRO A 10 40.07 52.32 36.11
CA PRO A 10 39.81 51.75 34.78
C PRO A 10 39.29 50.32 34.89
N SER A 11 38.20 50.00 34.17
CA SER A 11 37.64 48.66 34.10
C SER A 11 38.66 47.72 33.47
N GLU A 12 39.00 46.68 34.19
CA GLU A 12 39.86 45.58 33.72
C GLU A 12 39.27 44.95 32.47
N PRO A 13 40.05 44.71 31.40
CA PRO A 13 39.53 44.10 30.18
C PRO A 13 39.03 42.70 30.49
N ALA A 14 37.80 42.41 30.05
CA ALA A 14 37.16 41.10 30.22
C ALA A 14 38.06 39.97 29.64
N PRO A 15 38.16 38.82 30.30
CA PRO A 15 38.94 37.71 29.80
C PRO A 15 38.41 37.27 28.43
N PRO A 16 39.30 36.82 27.54
CA PRO A 16 38.89 36.37 26.20
C PRO A 16 37.90 35.21 26.32
N VAL A 17 36.74 35.36 25.69
CA VAL A 17 35.74 34.29 25.59
C VAL A 17 36.37 33.09 24.87
N PRO A 18 36.34 31.88 25.45
CA PRO A 18 36.87 30.70 24.75
C PRO A 18 36.14 30.54 23.42
N THR A 19 36.84 30.72 22.33
CA THR A 19 36.35 30.34 21.00
C THR A 19 36.19 28.84 20.97
N GLN A 20 34.98 28.33 21.15
CA GLN A 20 34.66 26.93 20.82
C GLN A 20 35.06 26.70 19.36
N PRO A 21 35.81 25.61 19.09
CA PRO A 21 36.04 25.21 17.70
C PRO A 21 34.67 25.10 17.01
N ALA A 22 34.52 25.76 15.87
CA ALA A 22 33.32 25.65 15.05
C ALA A 22 33.07 24.18 14.81
N GLN A 23 31.98 23.65 15.35
CA GLN A 23 31.53 22.28 15.00
C GLN A 23 31.36 22.29 13.49
N PRO A 24 31.95 21.32 12.78
CA PRO A 24 31.71 21.21 11.35
C PRO A 24 30.19 21.16 11.16
N ALA A 25 29.67 22.11 10.38
CA ALA A 25 28.24 22.14 10.03
C ALA A 25 27.88 20.73 9.61
N SER A 26 26.97 20.08 10.33
CA SER A 26 26.53 18.72 10.01
C SER A 26 26.12 18.76 8.55
N ALA A 27 26.91 18.10 7.69
CA ALA A 27 26.59 18.03 6.27
C ALA A 27 25.18 17.51 6.17
N TRP A 28 24.27 18.31 5.57
CA TRP A 28 22.89 17.89 5.36
C TRP A 28 22.92 16.58 4.56
N THR A 29 22.64 15.46 5.21
CA THR A 29 22.38 14.19 4.56
C THR A 29 20.91 14.18 4.19
N PRO A 30 20.57 14.02 2.89
CA PRO A 30 19.17 13.83 2.51
C PRO A 30 18.57 12.71 3.36
N PRO A 31 17.33 12.84 3.85
CA PRO A 31 16.66 11.74 4.54
C PRO A 31 16.77 10.50 3.68
N GLU A 32 17.27 9.40 4.25
CA GLU A 32 17.35 8.11 3.58
C GLU A 32 15.94 7.80 3.07
N GLN A 33 15.80 7.73 1.74
CA GLN A 33 14.51 7.45 1.13
C GLN A 33 14.13 6.03 1.53
N THR A 34 13.26 5.91 2.54
CA THR A 34 12.72 4.62 2.94
C THR A 34 12.07 3.98 1.73
N PRO A 35 12.44 2.74 1.39
CA PRO A 35 11.93 2.08 0.18
C PRO A 35 10.46 1.64 0.32
N GLY A 36 9.60 2.46 0.95
CA GLY A 36 8.21 2.15 1.21
C GLY A 36 7.37 3.38 1.58
N PRO A 37 6.05 3.22 1.84
CA PRO A 37 5.15 4.30 2.20
C PRO A 37 5.38 4.83 3.63
N ALA A 38 6.06 4.06 4.48
CA ALA A 38 6.41 4.41 5.86
C ALA A 38 7.78 3.83 6.22
N ALA A 39 8.38 4.31 7.31
CA ALA A 39 9.66 3.83 7.81
C ALA A 39 9.62 2.31 8.10
N GLY A 40 10.61 1.59 7.58
CA GLY A 40 10.73 0.13 7.75
C GLY A 40 9.77 -0.70 6.90
N VAL A 41 8.98 -0.08 6.01
CA VAL A 41 8.05 -0.78 5.12
C VAL A 41 8.62 -0.81 3.71
N GLU A 42 8.85 -1.99 3.16
CA GLU A 42 9.39 -2.17 1.81
C GLU A 42 8.28 -2.44 0.78
N PHE A 43 8.45 -1.93 -0.43
CA PHE A 43 7.58 -2.26 -1.55
C PHE A 43 7.71 -3.72 -1.94
N ALA A 44 6.57 -4.36 -2.22
CA ALA A 44 6.54 -5.74 -2.71
C ALA A 44 7.18 -5.84 -4.10
N ASP A 45 7.87 -6.94 -4.32
CA ASP A 45 8.43 -7.26 -5.63
C ASP A 45 7.31 -7.51 -6.66
N PRO A 46 7.44 -7.02 -7.91
CA PRO A 46 6.45 -7.27 -8.95
C PRO A 46 6.20 -8.75 -9.23
N GLY A 47 7.25 -9.58 -9.15
CA GLY A 47 7.12 -11.04 -9.32
C GLY A 47 6.28 -11.67 -8.21
N ALA A 48 6.47 -11.28 -6.95
CA ALA A 48 5.66 -11.74 -5.84
C ALA A 48 4.18 -11.35 -6.00
N ARG A 49 3.89 -10.14 -6.52
CA ARG A 49 2.51 -9.71 -6.83
C ARG A 49 1.88 -10.56 -7.93
N LEU A 50 2.65 -10.87 -8.99
CA LEU A 50 2.17 -11.71 -10.08
C LEU A 50 1.84 -13.12 -9.59
N VAL A 51 2.74 -13.74 -8.82
CA VAL A 51 2.50 -15.08 -8.26
C VAL A 51 1.30 -15.08 -7.32
N ALA A 52 1.17 -14.09 -6.44
CA ALA A 52 0.00 -13.95 -5.56
C ALA A 52 -1.30 -13.86 -6.38
N TYR A 53 -1.31 -13.04 -7.44
CA TYR A 53 -2.46 -12.90 -8.32
C TYR A 53 -2.81 -14.20 -9.04
N VAL A 54 -1.83 -14.95 -9.53
CA VAL A 54 -2.05 -16.27 -10.16
C VAL A 54 -2.67 -17.24 -9.17
N ILE A 55 -2.18 -17.30 -7.93
CA ILE A 55 -2.77 -18.15 -6.87
C ILE A 55 -4.25 -17.78 -6.65
N ASP A 56 -4.55 -16.49 -6.52
CA ASP A 56 -5.92 -16.01 -6.29
C ASP A 56 -6.84 -16.31 -7.49
N ILE A 57 -6.34 -16.21 -8.73
CA ILE A 57 -7.08 -16.60 -9.93
C ILE A 57 -7.37 -18.09 -9.91
N VAL A 58 -6.40 -18.95 -9.58
CA VAL A 58 -6.61 -20.40 -9.49
C VAL A 58 -7.70 -20.72 -8.46
N ILE A 59 -7.67 -20.10 -7.29
CA ILE A 59 -8.69 -20.27 -6.25
C ILE A 59 -10.07 -19.84 -6.77
N THR A 60 -10.14 -18.64 -7.37
CA THR A 60 -11.40 -18.09 -7.89
C THR A 60 -11.97 -18.96 -9.02
N VAL A 61 -11.13 -19.41 -9.95
CA VAL A 61 -11.53 -20.31 -11.05
C VAL A 61 -12.02 -21.65 -10.50
N ALA A 62 -11.37 -22.22 -9.50
CA ALA A 62 -11.82 -23.46 -8.87
C ALA A 62 -13.22 -23.29 -8.26
N ILE A 63 -13.47 -22.18 -7.55
CA ILE A 63 -14.81 -21.87 -7.00
C ILE A 63 -15.84 -21.75 -8.13
N VAL A 64 -15.52 -21.04 -9.21
CA VAL A 64 -16.42 -20.87 -10.36
C VAL A 64 -16.75 -22.22 -11.03
N ILE A 65 -15.76 -23.10 -11.18
CA ILE A 65 -15.98 -24.45 -11.75
C ILE A 65 -16.94 -25.26 -10.88
N VAL A 66 -16.74 -25.26 -9.56
CA VAL A 66 -17.63 -25.97 -8.62
C VAL A 66 -19.06 -25.43 -8.72
N LEU A 67 -19.22 -24.11 -8.72
CA LEU A 67 -20.54 -23.47 -8.86
C LEU A 67 -21.19 -23.77 -10.22
N ALA A 68 -20.41 -23.81 -11.29
CA ALA A 68 -20.92 -24.16 -12.62
C ALA A 68 -21.42 -25.61 -12.68
N ILE A 69 -20.70 -26.55 -12.05
CA ILE A 69 -21.14 -27.97 -11.96
C ILE A 69 -22.45 -28.06 -11.15
N ILE A 70 -22.51 -27.42 -9.98
CA ILE A 70 -23.72 -27.39 -9.15
C ILE A 70 -24.89 -26.76 -9.92
N GLY A 71 -24.64 -25.61 -10.57
CA GLY A 71 -25.65 -24.94 -11.38
C GLY A 71 -26.17 -25.79 -12.52
N GLY A 72 -25.29 -26.50 -13.22
CA GLY A 72 -25.65 -27.42 -14.29
C GLY A 72 -26.51 -28.61 -13.82
N LEU A 73 -26.14 -29.23 -12.69
CA LEU A 73 -26.92 -30.31 -12.09
C LEU A 73 -28.31 -29.84 -11.64
N LEU A 74 -28.39 -28.66 -11.01
CA LEU A 74 -29.65 -28.05 -10.59
C LEU A 74 -30.52 -27.69 -11.81
N ALA A 75 -29.92 -27.16 -12.88
CA ALA A 75 -30.66 -26.84 -14.11
C ALA A 75 -31.32 -28.06 -14.73
N ALA A 76 -30.70 -29.23 -14.63
CA ALA A 76 -31.26 -30.49 -15.15
C ALA A 76 -32.36 -31.08 -14.26
N THR A 77 -32.40 -30.75 -12.97
CA THR A 77 -33.32 -31.37 -11.98
C THR A 77 -34.37 -30.38 -11.47
N VAL A 78 -33.93 -29.20 -11.01
CA VAL A 78 -34.77 -28.15 -10.44
C VAL A 78 -34.32 -26.81 -11.00
N PRO A 79 -34.73 -26.44 -12.25
CA PRO A 79 -34.16 -25.30 -12.99
C PRO A 79 -34.15 -23.96 -12.21
N ILE A 80 -35.20 -23.68 -11.42
CA ILE A 80 -35.30 -22.44 -10.66
C ILE A 80 -34.16 -22.27 -9.64
N LEU A 81 -33.67 -23.36 -9.07
CA LEU A 81 -32.58 -23.34 -8.09
C LEU A 81 -31.21 -23.09 -8.73
N SER A 82 -31.06 -23.33 -10.04
CA SER A 82 -29.80 -23.07 -10.76
C SER A 82 -29.47 -21.57 -10.84
N VAL A 83 -30.43 -20.71 -10.66
CA VAL A 83 -30.22 -19.25 -10.65
C VAL A 83 -29.24 -18.84 -9.55
N ILE A 84 -29.26 -19.50 -8.37
CA ILE A 84 -28.42 -19.16 -7.23
C ILE A 84 -26.93 -19.36 -7.55
N PRO A 85 -26.44 -20.54 -7.96
CA PRO A 85 -25.02 -20.71 -8.29
C PRO A 85 -24.59 -19.89 -9.51
N PHE A 86 -25.44 -19.67 -10.50
CA PHE A 86 -25.08 -18.80 -11.63
C PHE A 86 -24.95 -17.32 -11.25
N LEU A 87 -25.78 -16.81 -10.35
CA LEU A 87 -25.57 -15.48 -9.77
C LEU A 87 -24.29 -15.42 -8.93
N ALA A 88 -24.00 -16.46 -8.15
CA ALA A 88 -22.80 -16.54 -7.34
C ALA A 88 -21.51 -16.49 -8.17
N ILE A 89 -21.50 -17.10 -9.37
CA ILE A 89 -20.37 -17.03 -10.31
C ILE A 89 -20.02 -15.58 -10.68
N ILE A 90 -21.02 -14.72 -10.80
CA ILE A 90 -20.80 -13.28 -11.10
C ILE A 90 -20.42 -12.51 -9.86
N ILE A 91 -21.08 -12.74 -8.74
CA ILE A 91 -20.97 -11.93 -7.54
C ILE A 91 -19.68 -12.24 -6.77
N ILE A 92 -19.31 -13.51 -6.64
CA ILE A 92 -18.15 -13.92 -5.83
C ILE A 92 -16.85 -13.25 -6.28
N PRO A 93 -16.46 -13.24 -7.57
CA PRO A 93 -15.25 -12.56 -8.01
C PRO A 93 -15.26 -11.05 -7.73
N LEU A 94 -16.43 -10.40 -7.78
CA LEU A 94 -16.59 -8.97 -7.51
C LEU A 94 -16.40 -8.63 -6.04
N ILE A 95 -16.76 -9.54 -5.14
CA ILE A 95 -16.65 -9.35 -3.69
C ILE A 95 -15.28 -9.83 -3.18
N TYR A 96 -14.74 -10.90 -3.73
CA TYR A 96 -13.54 -11.57 -3.26
C TYR A 96 -12.38 -10.60 -3.04
N PHE A 97 -11.96 -9.90 -4.08
CA PHE A 97 -10.81 -9.01 -3.99
C PHE A 97 -11.03 -7.81 -3.05
N PRO A 98 -12.12 -7.01 -3.17
CA PRO A 98 -12.38 -5.92 -2.24
C PRO A 98 -12.49 -6.37 -0.78
N TYR A 99 -13.11 -7.53 -0.54
CA TYR A 99 -13.21 -8.11 0.80
C TYR A 99 -11.85 -8.39 1.41
N PHE A 100 -10.95 -9.04 0.67
CA PHE A 100 -9.62 -9.39 1.18
C PHE A 100 -8.66 -8.21 1.25
N TRP A 101 -8.81 -7.19 0.40
CA TRP A 101 -7.97 -6.01 0.46
C TRP A 101 -8.36 -5.02 1.55
N SER A 102 -9.63 -4.97 1.95
CA SER A 102 -10.12 -4.01 2.95
C SER A 102 -9.96 -4.54 4.38
N ARG A 103 -9.82 -3.61 5.33
CA ARG A 103 -9.78 -3.92 6.75
C ARG A 103 -11.13 -4.41 7.29
N GLU A 104 -12.24 -4.01 6.65
CA GLU A 104 -13.59 -4.41 7.04
C GLU A 104 -13.89 -5.87 6.69
N GLY A 105 -13.24 -6.39 5.63
CA GLY A 105 -13.53 -7.74 5.15
C GLY A 105 -12.61 -8.79 5.72
N SER A 106 -11.30 -8.58 5.69
CA SER A 106 -10.37 -9.58 6.11
C SER A 106 -9.18 -9.05 6.89
N GLN A 107 -8.21 -9.83 6.98
CA GLN A 107 -7.06 -9.72 7.83
C GLN A 107 -5.95 -8.91 7.13
N ASN A 108 -5.91 -7.60 7.35
CA ASN A 108 -4.76 -6.76 7.01
C ASN A 108 -4.47 -6.54 5.51
N GLY A 109 -5.47 -6.60 4.65
CA GLY A 109 -5.28 -6.30 3.24
C GLY A 109 -4.57 -7.39 2.45
N GLN A 110 -4.78 -8.66 2.81
CA GLN A 110 -4.15 -9.81 2.18
C GLN A 110 -5.18 -10.78 1.60
N THR A 111 -5.09 -11.05 0.32
CA THR A 111 -5.73 -12.24 -0.27
C THR A 111 -4.97 -13.51 0.15
N PRO A 112 -5.56 -14.71 -0.01
CA PRO A 112 -4.84 -15.97 0.19
C PRO A 112 -3.52 -16.04 -0.57
N GLY A 113 -3.49 -15.62 -1.84
CA GLY A 113 -2.26 -15.56 -2.63
C GLY A 113 -1.25 -14.56 -2.07
N MET A 114 -1.69 -13.39 -1.66
CA MET A 114 -0.82 -12.38 -1.02
C MET A 114 -0.25 -12.87 0.30
N LYS A 115 -1.06 -13.56 1.11
CA LYS A 115 -0.60 -14.15 2.38
C LYS A 115 0.50 -15.17 2.14
N GLN A 116 0.37 -16.01 1.11
CA GLN A 116 1.38 -17.00 0.74
C GLN A 116 2.70 -16.36 0.28
N MET A 117 2.60 -15.18 -0.35
CA MET A 117 3.76 -14.44 -0.83
C MET A 117 4.31 -13.42 0.18
N GLY A 118 3.75 -13.34 1.40
CA GLY A 118 4.19 -12.39 2.42
C GLY A 118 4.06 -10.93 1.99
N ILE A 119 2.98 -10.58 1.27
CA ILE A 119 2.72 -9.22 0.81
C ILE A 119 1.31 -8.77 1.19
N ARG A 120 1.08 -7.46 1.26
CA ARG A 120 -0.25 -6.88 1.59
C ARG A 120 -0.50 -5.55 0.90
N VAL A 121 -1.76 -5.21 0.72
CA VAL A 121 -2.21 -3.91 0.23
C VAL A 121 -2.31 -2.93 1.41
N VAL A 122 -1.74 -1.74 1.22
CA VAL A 122 -1.80 -0.65 2.20
C VAL A 122 -2.09 0.67 1.50
N ARG A 123 -2.45 1.69 2.27
CA ARG A 123 -2.60 3.06 1.80
C ARG A 123 -1.24 3.64 1.43
N ASP A 124 -1.16 4.28 0.25
CA ASP A 124 0.09 4.84 -0.26
C ASP A 124 0.63 6.01 0.58
N ALA A 125 -0.25 6.74 1.26
CA ALA A 125 0.11 7.94 2.01
C ALA A 125 0.84 7.65 3.33
N ASP A 126 0.47 6.58 4.05
CA ASP A 126 0.90 6.32 5.42
C ASP A 126 1.20 4.84 5.73
N GLY A 127 1.02 3.94 4.76
CA GLY A 127 1.19 2.50 4.97
C GLY A 127 0.10 1.85 5.83
N GLY A 128 -0.97 2.58 6.15
CA GLY A 128 -2.10 2.08 6.92
C GLY A 128 -3.02 1.15 6.13
N PRO A 129 -3.94 0.43 6.82
CA PRO A 129 -4.91 -0.42 6.16
C PRO A 129 -5.90 0.39 5.32
N ILE A 130 -6.35 -0.18 4.22
CA ILE A 130 -7.36 0.46 3.35
C ILE A 130 -8.78 0.07 3.76
N THR A 131 -9.74 0.96 3.46
CA THR A 131 -11.18 0.71 3.60
C THR A 131 -11.75 0.08 2.34
N ILE A 132 -13.03 -0.31 2.39
CA ILE A 132 -13.73 -0.93 1.26
C ILE A 132 -13.80 -0.02 0.03
N GLY A 133 -13.89 1.30 0.18
CA GLY A 133 -13.94 2.25 -0.92
C GLY A 133 -12.71 2.17 -1.83
N PRO A 134 -11.49 2.42 -1.32
CA PRO A 134 -10.25 2.20 -2.07
C PRO A 134 -10.11 0.77 -2.63
N ALA A 135 -10.58 -0.26 -1.91
CA ALA A 135 -10.54 -1.63 -2.42
C ALA A 135 -11.43 -1.82 -3.66
N ILE A 136 -12.62 -1.20 -3.71
CA ILE A 136 -13.49 -1.19 -4.89
C ILE A 136 -12.85 -0.38 -6.03
N LEU A 137 -12.30 0.80 -5.75
CA LEU A 137 -11.61 1.60 -6.76
C LEU A 137 -10.43 0.84 -7.36
N ARG A 138 -9.72 0.05 -6.55
CA ARG A 138 -8.65 -0.83 -7.01
C ARG A 138 -9.18 -1.90 -7.98
N LEU A 139 -10.33 -2.53 -7.67
CA LEU A 139 -10.98 -3.50 -8.56
C LEU A 139 -11.35 -2.87 -9.91
N ILE A 140 -11.94 -1.66 -9.90
CA ILE A 140 -12.24 -0.89 -11.11
C ILE A 140 -10.95 -0.61 -11.89
N GLY A 141 -9.89 -0.22 -11.20
CA GLY A 141 -8.57 0.02 -11.81
C GLY A 141 -7.97 -1.23 -12.46
N TYR A 142 -8.23 -2.42 -11.94
CA TYR A 142 -7.86 -3.69 -12.58
C TYR A 142 -8.58 -3.86 -13.92
N TRP A 143 -9.87 -3.56 -14.00
CA TRP A 143 -10.64 -3.64 -15.24
C TRP A 143 -10.17 -2.61 -16.27
N VAL A 144 -9.92 -1.35 -15.83
CA VAL A 144 -9.35 -0.31 -16.69
C VAL A 144 -7.98 -0.75 -17.22
N SER A 145 -7.12 -1.31 -16.38
CA SER A 145 -5.79 -1.80 -16.79
C SER A 145 -5.88 -2.94 -17.79
N GLY A 146 -6.84 -3.85 -17.63
CA GLY A 146 -7.12 -4.94 -18.58
C GLY A 146 -7.67 -4.46 -19.91
N ALA A 147 -8.63 -3.54 -19.89
CA ALA A 147 -9.24 -2.97 -21.08
C ALA A 147 -8.24 -2.19 -21.95
N LEU A 148 -7.23 -1.58 -21.35
CA LEU A 148 -6.18 -0.80 -22.00
C LEU A 148 -4.90 -1.64 -22.23
N PHE A 149 -5.04 -2.81 -22.85
CA PHE A 149 -3.94 -3.68 -23.27
C PHE A 149 -2.95 -4.03 -22.14
N TYR A 150 -3.45 -4.17 -20.89
CA TYR A 150 -2.64 -4.49 -19.72
C TYR A 150 -1.56 -3.46 -19.37
N LEU A 151 -1.56 -2.27 -19.97
CA LEU A 151 -0.57 -1.22 -19.72
C LEU A 151 -0.51 -0.81 -18.25
N GLY A 152 -1.65 -0.82 -17.55
CA GLY A 152 -1.69 -0.52 -16.13
C GLY A 152 -0.94 -1.52 -15.25
N TYR A 153 -0.78 -2.78 -15.70
CA TYR A 153 0.05 -3.77 -15.00
C TYR A 153 1.53 -3.61 -15.34
N ILE A 154 1.84 -3.28 -16.60
CA ILE A 154 3.23 -3.04 -17.03
C ILE A 154 3.81 -1.82 -16.31
N TRP A 155 2.96 -0.84 -15.98
CA TRP A 155 3.36 0.36 -15.24
C TRP A 155 4.06 0.07 -13.91
N ILE A 156 3.79 -1.07 -13.27
CA ILE A 156 4.44 -1.51 -12.01
C ILE A 156 5.97 -1.60 -12.16
N PHE A 157 6.47 -1.93 -13.35
CA PHE A 157 7.91 -2.03 -13.62
C PHE A 157 8.57 -0.67 -13.89
N ILE A 158 7.77 0.35 -14.21
CA ILE A 158 8.24 1.70 -14.57
C ILE A 158 8.16 2.63 -13.35
N ASP A 159 7.12 2.51 -12.54
CA ASP A 159 6.90 3.38 -11.37
C ASP A 159 7.91 3.09 -10.26
N LYS A 160 8.56 4.15 -9.74
CA LYS A 160 9.55 4.04 -8.65
C LYS A 160 8.99 3.43 -7.37
N ARG A 161 7.70 3.58 -7.14
CA ARG A 161 6.97 3.01 -6.00
C ARG A 161 6.28 1.68 -6.34
N ARG A 162 6.58 1.13 -7.52
CA ARG A 162 6.04 -0.14 -8.02
C ARG A 162 4.51 -0.20 -8.00
N ARG A 163 3.85 0.92 -8.36
CA ARG A 163 2.38 1.02 -8.42
C ARG A 163 1.89 0.75 -9.83
N GLY A 164 0.83 -0.06 -9.94
CA GLY A 164 0.04 -0.16 -11.17
C GLY A 164 -1.00 0.95 -11.25
N TRP A 165 -1.68 1.09 -12.38
CA TRP A 165 -2.77 2.06 -12.52
C TRP A 165 -3.90 1.82 -11.51
N HIS A 166 -4.21 0.57 -11.20
CA HIS A 166 -5.16 0.21 -10.16
C HIS A 166 -4.71 0.68 -8.77
N ASP A 167 -3.41 0.70 -8.48
CA ASP A 167 -2.85 1.26 -7.26
C ASP A 167 -2.98 2.78 -7.22
N LEU A 168 -2.67 3.46 -8.35
CA LEU A 168 -2.73 4.91 -8.49
C LEU A 168 -4.17 5.42 -8.34
N ILE A 169 -5.14 4.77 -9.00
CA ILE A 169 -6.55 5.12 -8.95
C ILE A 169 -7.10 4.98 -7.52
N ALA A 170 -6.65 3.96 -6.80
CA ALA A 170 -7.13 3.65 -5.45
C ALA A 170 -6.33 4.33 -4.32
N GLY A 171 -5.22 5.01 -4.63
CA GLY A 171 -4.32 5.57 -3.61
C GLY A 171 -3.69 4.50 -2.73
N THR A 172 -3.33 3.36 -3.31
CA THR A 172 -2.81 2.18 -2.60
C THR A 172 -1.43 1.79 -3.11
N VAL A 173 -0.78 0.91 -2.37
CA VAL A 173 0.47 0.28 -2.77
C VAL A 173 0.55 -1.12 -2.13
N VAL A 174 1.36 -2.00 -2.71
CA VAL A 174 1.61 -3.33 -2.12
C VAL A 174 2.99 -3.35 -1.49
N VAL A 175 3.05 -3.82 -0.26
CA VAL A 175 4.27 -3.89 0.55
C VAL A 175 4.50 -5.31 1.05
N LYS A 176 5.71 -5.59 1.52
CA LYS A 176 6.00 -6.81 2.28
C LYS A 176 5.21 -6.80 3.60
N ALA A 177 4.70 -7.96 4.03
CA ALA A 177 3.85 -8.12 5.21
C ALA A 177 4.64 -8.59 6.42
#